data_372e481ff571bc2853cca1125b804abb
#
_entry.id   372e481ff571bc2853cca1125b804abb
#
_cell.length_a   1.000
_cell.length_b   1.000
_cell.length_c   1.000
_cell.angle_alpha   90.00
_cell.angle_beta   90.00
_cell.angle_gamma   90.00
#
_symmetry.space_group_name_H-M   'P 1'
#
loop_
_entity.id
_entity.type
_entity.pdbx_description
1 polymer ?
#
loop_
_entity_poly.entity_id
_entity_poly.type
_entity_poly.pdbx_seq_one_letter_code
_entity_poly.pdbx_strand_id
1 'polypeptide(L)'
;MIRRIVSIVAAGLVLLTACRQNVLPTVEGSVVDATIHSVTVETPGGEFVTVSTLGTNPMLVPGVLPGDEVRIAYELLTDINIFRAVRLDILTPSAYRLLPGIWRDCSDPQEVGLVLAEDGSAQVVGLEGVTLQDWSLDGDDLVLTSVDPDGKAPSRTLLYKIERLDIDSLVVRPAEAGRSLAFSRQR
;
A
#
# COMPACT_ATOMS: atom_id res chain seq x y z
N MET A 1 -17.05 -84.51 6.54
CA MET A 1 -17.77 -83.39 7.22
C MET A 1 -16.86 -82.15 7.16
N ILE A 2 -17.06 -81.28 6.19
CA ILE A 2 -16.26 -80.02 6.01
C ILE A 2 -17.15 -78.87 6.36
N ARG A 3 -16.81 -78.21 7.48
CA ARG A 3 -17.46 -76.99 7.92
C ARG A 3 -16.88 -75.80 7.15
N ARG A 4 -17.70 -75.16 6.32
CA ARG A 4 -17.34 -73.91 5.65
C ARG A 4 -17.59 -72.76 6.63
N ILE A 5 -16.55 -72.01 6.97
CA ILE A 5 -16.63 -70.77 7.72
C ILE A 5 -16.82 -69.66 6.70
N VAL A 6 -17.95 -68.97 6.76
CA VAL A 6 -18.27 -67.78 5.98
C VAL A 6 -17.80 -66.56 6.79
N SER A 7 -16.73 -65.94 6.36
CA SER A 7 -16.26 -64.67 6.92
C SER A 7 -17.02 -63.51 6.26
N ILE A 8 -17.83 -62.83 7.04
CA ILE A 8 -18.49 -61.58 6.63
C ILE A 8 -17.51 -60.44 6.87
N VAL A 9 -16.99 -59.89 5.77
CA VAL A 9 -16.20 -58.65 5.80
C VAL A 9 -17.20 -57.47 5.78
N ALA A 10 -17.39 -56.83 6.91
CA ALA A 10 -18.15 -55.58 7.01
C ALA A 10 -17.24 -54.42 6.48
N ALA A 11 -17.52 -54.01 5.25
CA ALA A 11 -16.90 -52.80 4.67
C ALA A 11 -17.51 -51.54 5.36
N GLY A 12 -16.79 -50.99 6.33
CA GLY A 12 -17.11 -49.70 6.92
C GLY A 12 -16.96 -48.58 5.91
N LEU A 13 -18.07 -48.02 5.43
CA LEU A 13 -18.10 -46.84 4.58
C LEU A 13 -17.82 -45.60 5.46
N VAL A 14 -16.57 -45.17 5.48
CA VAL A 14 -16.17 -43.89 6.12
C VAL A 14 -16.67 -42.77 5.23
N LEU A 15 -17.78 -42.16 5.55
CA LEU A 15 -18.25 -40.91 4.97
C LEU A 15 -17.34 -39.77 5.44
N LEU A 16 -16.33 -39.46 4.62
CA LEU A 16 -15.57 -38.22 4.74
C LEU A 16 -16.51 -37.07 4.39
N THR A 17 -17.14 -36.48 5.39
CA THR A 17 -17.79 -35.18 5.29
C THR A 17 -16.68 -34.14 5.13
N ALA A 18 -16.30 -33.89 3.87
CA ALA A 18 -15.46 -32.74 3.54
C ALA A 18 -16.27 -31.48 3.91
N CYS A 19 -15.91 -30.80 5.00
CA CYS A 19 -16.35 -29.45 5.25
C CYS A 19 -15.89 -28.62 4.06
N ARG A 20 -16.80 -28.28 3.15
CA ARG A 20 -16.58 -27.25 2.16
C ARG A 20 -16.50 -25.93 2.95
N GLN A 21 -15.30 -25.53 3.30
CA GLN A 21 -15.06 -24.15 3.66
C GLN A 21 -15.46 -23.34 2.42
N ASN A 22 -16.46 -22.46 2.57
CA ASN A 22 -16.78 -21.48 1.54
C ASN A 22 -15.57 -20.54 1.43
N VAL A 23 -14.63 -20.90 0.54
CA VAL A 23 -13.49 -20.03 0.21
C VAL A 23 -14.07 -18.89 -0.61
N LEU A 24 -14.04 -17.69 -0.03
CA LEU A 24 -14.45 -16.49 -0.73
C LEU A 24 -13.52 -16.25 -1.95
N PRO A 25 -14.05 -15.78 -3.07
CA PRO A 25 -13.21 -15.32 -4.16
C PRO A 25 -12.33 -14.17 -3.70
N THR A 26 -11.12 -14.10 -4.27
CA THR A 26 -10.14 -13.06 -3.96
C THR A 26 -9.68 -12.37 -5.23
N VAL A 27 -9.36 -11.08 -5.13
CA VAL A 27 -8.65 -10.31 -6.14
C VAL A 27 -7.39 -9.74 -5.51
N GLU A 28 -6.30 -9.76 -6.25
CA GLU A 28 -5.03 -9.11 -5.92
C GLU A 28 -4.70 -8.08 -6.98
N GLY A 29 -4.09 -6.97 -6.56
CA GLY A 29 -3.67 -5.93 -7.47
C GLY A 29 -3.28 -4.64 -6.76
N SER A 30 -2.90 -3.66 -7.56
CA SER A 30 -2.55 -2.32 -7.10
C SER A 30 -3.80 -1.45 -6.98
N VAL A 31 -3.96 -0.74 -5.89
CA VAL A 31 -5.05 0.22 -5.70
C VAL A 31 -4.83 1.40 -6.62
N VAL A 32 -5.78 1.63 -7.53
CA VAL A 32 -5.76 2.78 -8.45
C VAL A 32 -6.69 3.90 -8.01
N ASP A 33 -7.76 3.54 -7.28
CA ASP A 33 -8.70 4.50 -6.70
C ASP A 33 -9.29 3.97 -5.40
N ALA A 34 -9.46 4.84 -4.42
CA ALA A 34 -10.08 4.51 -3.15
C ALA A 34 -10.97 5.65 -2.66
N THR A 35 -12.21 5.30 -2.30
CA THR A 35 -13.17 6.19 -1.69
C THR A 35 -13.61 5.62 -0.34
N ILE A 36 -14.44 6.36 0.40
CA ILE A 36 -15.04 5.85 1.64
C ILE A 36 -16.02 4.67 1.40
N HIS A 37 -16.41 4.41 0.14
CA HIS A 37 -17.42 3.43 -0.20
C HIS A 37 -16.94 2.34 -1.17
N SER A 38 -15.76 2.50 -1.78
CA SER A 38 -15.24 1.57 -2.76
C SER A 38 -13.72 1.61 -2.88
N VAL A 39 -13.17 0.50 -3.32
CA VAL A 39 -11.77 0.36 -3.73
C VAL A 39 -11.74 -0.21 -5.13
N THR A 40 -10.97 0.40 -6.02
CA THR A 40 -10.70 -0.12 -7.37
C THR A 40 -9.25 -0.56 -7.43
N VAL A 41 -9.04 -1.80 -7.84
CA VAL A 41 -7.70 -2.38 -8.03
C VAL A 41 -7.47 -2.71 -9.49
N GLU A 42 -6.25 -2.49 -9.95
CA GLU A 42 -5.73 -3.00 -11.21
C GLU A 42 -5.03 -4.33 -10.95
N THR A 43 -5.53 -5.38 -11.57
CA THR A 43 -4.93 -6.71 -11.45
C THR A 43 -3.64 -6.82 -12.26
N PRO A 44 -2.75 -7.81 -12.01
CA PRO A 44 -1.58 -8.06 -12.85
C PRO A 44 -1.90 -8.33 -14.33
N GLY A 45 -3.16 -8.67 -14.65
CA GLY A 45 -3.66 -8.82 -16.02
C GLY A 45 -4.11 -7.52 -16.67
N GLY A 46 -4.05 -6.38 -15.97
CA GLY A 46 -4.53 -5.08 -16.46
C GLY A 46 -6.03 -4.89 -16.39
N GLU A 47 -6.74 -5.74 -15.65
CA GLU A 47 -8.18 -5.61 -15.43
C GLU A 47 -8.47 -4.76 -14.20
N PHE A 48 -9.47 -3.88 -14.29
CA PHE A 48 -9.93 -3.07 -13.18
C PHE A 48 -11.11 -3.74 -12.46
N VAL A 49 -10.96 -3.98 -11.16
CA VAL A 49 -12.00 -4.57 -10.31
C VAL A 49 -12.37 -3.58 -9.22
N THR A 50 -13.64 -3.18 -9.18
CA THR A 50 -14.17 -2.31 -8.13
C THR A 50 -14.96 -3.13 -7.12
N VAL A 51 -14.62 -2.96 -5.85
CA VAL A 51 -15.26 -3.65 -4.72
C VAL A 51 -15.82 -2.61 -3.75
N SER A 52 -17.07 -2.78 -3.35
CA SER A 52 -17.71 -1.90 -2.37
C SER A 52 -17.18 -2.18 -0.95
N THR A 53 -16.89 -1.11 -0.22
CA THR A 53 -16.53 -1.13 1.20
C THR A 53 -17.69 -0.68 2.09
N LEU A 54 -18.87 -0.44 1.52
CA LEU A 54 -20.02 0.04 2.26
C LEU A 54 -20.53 -1.01 3.25
N GLY A 55 -20.68 -0.62 4.52
CA GLY A 55 -21.16 -1.49 5.57
C GLY A 55 -20.19 -2.59 6.00
N THR A 56 -18.92 -2.52 5.61
CA THR A 56 -17.86 -3.46 6.02
C THR A 56 -17.34 -3.12 7.42
N ASN A 57 -16.70 -4.09 8.06
CA ASN A 57 -16.01 -3.88 9.32
C ASN A 57 -14.64 -3.26 9.07
N PRO A 58 -14.33 -2.04 9.57
CA PRO A 58 -13.04 -1.37 9.33
C PRO A 58 -11.81 -2.15 9.85
N MET A 59 -12.01 -3.06 10.81
CA MET A 59 -10.94 -3.93 11.32
C MET A 59 -10.57 -5.03 10.32
N LEU A 60 -11.47 -5.40 9.42
CA LEU A 60 -11.26 -6.43 8.39
C LEU A 60 -11.01 -5.80 7.01
N VAL A 61 -11.50 -4.58 6.80
CA VAL A 61 -11.36 -3.82 5.55
C VAL A 61 -10.84 -2.43 5.91
N PRO A 62 -9.53 -2.31 6.17
CA PRO A 62 -8.90 -1.02 6.50
C PRO A 62 -8.89 -0.08 5.31
N GLY A 63 -8.66 1.21 5.58
CA GLY A 63 -8.43 2.20 4.53
C GLY A 63 -7.16 1.92 3.74
N VAL A 64 -7.24 2.11 2.44
CA VAL A 64 -6.13 1.93 1.49
C VAL A 64 -5.83 3.24 0.77
N LEU A 65 -4.63 3.33 0.23
CA LEU A 65 -4.16 4.47 -0.57
C LEU A 65 -3.80 4.00 -1.99
N PRO A 66 -3.87 4.88 -2.99
CA PRO A 66 -3.38 4.57 -4.32
C PRO A 66 -1.95 4.02 -4.28
N GLY A 67 -1.70 2.98 -5.06
CA GLY A 67 -0.42 2.27 -5.10
C GLY A 67 -0.21 1.23 -4.01
N ASP A 68 -1.12 1.08 -3.02
CA ASP A 68 -1.06 -0.08 -2.12
C ASP A 68 -1.31 -1.37 -2.92
N GLU A 69 -0.43 -2.37 -2.77
CA GLU A 69 -0.71 -3.73 -3.26
C GLU A 69 -1.58 -4.45 -2.25
N VAL A 70 -2.73 -4.94 -2.70
CA VAL A 70 -3.74 -5.51 -1.81
C VAL A 70 -4.23 -6.86 -2.27
N ARG A 71 -4.75 -7.63 -1.30
CA ARG A 71 -5.59 -8.82 -1.52
C ARG A 71 -6.95 -8.57 -0.90
N ILE A 72 -8.01 -8.67 -1.70
CA ILE A 72 -9.38 -8.45 -1.25
C ILE A 72 -10.16 -9.75 -1.42
N ALA A 73 -10.67 -10.30 -0.30
CA ALA A 73 -11.70 -11.32 -0.32
C ALA A 73 -13.07 -10.64 -0.40
N TYR A 74 -13.90 -11.07 -1.31
CA TYR A 74 -15.18 -10.42 -1.56
C TYR A 74 -16.33 -11.45 -1.74
N GLU A 75 -17.54 -10.95 -1.64
CA GLU A 75 -18.77 -11.69 -1.96
C GLU A 75 -19.60 -10.92 -2.99
N LEU A 76 -20.37 -11.64 -3.80
CA LEU A 76 -21.32 -11.03 -4.72
C LEU A 76 -22.66 -10.84 -4.01
N LEU A 77 -23.12 -9.61 -3.87
CA LEU A 77 -24.47 -9.27 -3.45
C LEU A 77 -25.37 -9.36 -4.68
N THR A 78 -26.03 -10.52 -4.84
CA THR A 78 -26.80 -10.86 -6.04
C THR A 78 -28.00 -9.94 -6.27
N ASP A 79 -28.58 -9.40 -5.19
CA ASP A 79 -29.76 -8.53 -5.25
C ASP A 79 -29.48 -7.21 -5.99
N ILE A 80 -28.24 -6.72 -5.89
CA ILE A 80 -27.81 -5.44 -6.48
C ILE A 80 -26.60 -5.59 -7.41
N ASN A 81 -26.15 -6.82 -7.63
CA ASN A 81 -25.02 -7.19 -8.49
C ASN A 81 -23.73 -6.38 -8.19
N ILE A 82 -23.37 -6.29 -6.91
CA ILE A 82 -22.18 -5.57 -6.43
C ILE A 82 -21.26 -6.55 -5.70
N PHE A 83 -19.96 -6.47 -5.98
CA PHE A 83 -18.94 -7.11 -5.17
C PHE A 83 -18.74 -6.31 -3.89
N ARG A 84 -18.87 -6.95 -2.72
CA ARG A 84 -18.64 -6.36 -1.42
C ARG A 84 -17.40 -6.96 -0.78
N ALA A 85 -16.49 -6.14 -0.29
CA ALA A 85 -15.31 -6.59 0.44
C ALA A 85 -15.75 -7.24 1.77
N VAL A 86 -15.14 -8.37 2.09
CA VAL A 86 -15.29 -9.07 3.36
C VAL A 86 -14.02 -8.93 4.19
N ARG A 87 -12.87 -8.98 3.51
CA ARG A 87 -11.55 -8.81 4.10
C ARG A 87 -10.61 -8.14 3.08
N LEU A 88 -9.75 -7.27 3.57
CA LEU A 88 -8.70 -6.62 2.78
C LEU A 88 -7.39 -6.69 3.56
N ASP A 89 -6.37 -7.25 2.93
CA ASP A 89 -5.01 -7.29 3.45
C ASP A 89 -4.12 -6.42 2.54
N ILE A 90 -3.37 -5.47 3.13
CA ILE A 90 -2.34 -4.71 2.42
C ILE A 90 -1.09 -5.59 2.38
N LEU A 91 -0.69 -5.99 1.18
CA LEU A 91 0.49 -6.85 0.94
C LEU A 91 1.77 -6.02 0.91
N THR A 92 1.72 -4.90 0.20
CA THR A 92 2.83 -3.95 0.10
C THR A 92 2.24 -2.53 0.23
N PRO A 93 2.70 -1.75 1.20
CA PRO A 93 2.26 -0.36 1.35
C PRO A 93 2.82 0.52 0.23
N SER A 94 2.02 1.47 -0.25
CA SER A 94 2.40 2.42 -1.28
C SER A 94 3.42 3.46 -0.77
N ALA A 95 4.04 4.17 -1.71
CA ALA A 95 4.89 5.31 -1.38
C ALA A 95 4.11 6.42 -0.66
N TYR A 96 2.82 6.64 -0.99
CA TYR A 96 1.96 7.59 -0.26
C TYR A 96 1.79 7.23 1.22
N ARG A 97 1.84 5.94 1.55
CA ARG A 97 1.77 5.47 2.95
C ARG A 97 3.13 5.53 3.65
N LEU A 98 4.21 5.31 2.91
CA LEU A 98 5.55 5.21 3.47
C LEU A 98 6.29 6.54 3.56
N LEU A 99 6.04 7.52 2.68
CA LEU A 99 6.77 8.78 2.67
C LEU A 99 6.47 9.71 3.86
N PRO A 100 5.21 9.86 4.34
CA PRO A 100 4.95 10.74 5.47
C PRO A 100 5.75 10.37 6.70
N GLY A 101 6.40 11.35 7.31
CA GLY A 101 7.22 11.17 8.50
C GLY A 101 8.40 12.12 8.57
N ILE A 102 9.25 11.90 9.57
CA ILE A 102 10.48 12.65 9.79
C ILE A 102 11.66 11.78 9.34
N TRP A 103 12.42 12.31 8.40
CA TRP A 103 13.56 11.67 7.79
C TRP A 103 14.82 12.42 8.15
N ARG A 104 15.83 11.72 8.70
CA ARG A 104 17.13 12.30 9.04
C ARG A 104 18.17 11.87 8.03
N ASP A 105 18.99 12.82 7.56
CA ASP A 105 20.10 12.53 6.68
C ASP A 105 21.08 11.57 7.37
N CYS A 106 21.43 10.48 6.70
CA CYS A 106 22.33 9.47 7.26
C CYS A 106 23.78 9.98 7.42
N SER A 107 24.17 11.03 6.69
CA SER A 107 25.49 11.65 6.79
C SER A 107 25.55 12.72 7.88
N ASP A 108 24.41 13.36 8.19
CA ASP A 108 24.30 14.37 9.25
C ASP A 108 22.93 14.31 9.95
N PRO A 109 22.67 13.26 10.75
CA PRO A 109 21.34 13.00 11.30
C PRO A 109 20.92 13.98 12.41
N GLN A 110 21.82 14.79 12.92
CA GLN A 110 21.51 15.76 13.98
C GLN A 110 21.09 17.11 13.43
N GLU A 111 21.61 17.50 12.27
CA GLU A 111 21.45 18.83 11.73
C GLU A 111 20.53 18.87 10.51
N VAL A 112 20.50 17.84 9.66
CA VAL A 112 19.75 17.85 8.41
C VAL A 112 18.62 16.81 8.44
N GLY A 113 17.44 17.24 8.01
CA GLY A 113 16.28 16.35 7.92
C GLY A 113 15.22 16.88 6.95
N LEU A 114 14.33 15.96 6.58
CA LEU A 114 13.17 16.20 5.75
C LEU A 114 11.93 15.78 6.52
N VAL A 115 10.92 16.63 6.59
CA VAL A 115 9.61 16.32 7.16
C VAL A 115 8.60 16.33 6.02
N LEU A 116 7.93 15.20 5.81
CA LEU A 116 6.85 15.02 4.85
C LEU A 116 5.57 14.75 5.63
N ALA A 117 4.58 15.62 5.53
CA ALA A 117 3.33 15.46 6.24
C ALA A 117 2.28 14.75 5.36
N GLU A 118 1.30 14.11 5.99
CA GLU A 118 0.21 13.41 5.29
C GLU A 118 -0.69 14.34 4.46
N ASP A 119 -0.72 15.63 4.79
CA ASP A 119 -1.48 16.66 4.04
C ASP A 119 -0.75 17.15 2.79
N GLY A 120 0.43 16.60 2.47
CA GLY A 120 1.26 16.98 1.34
C GLY A 120 2.22 18.14 1.64
N SER A 121 2.22 18.71 2.84
CA SER A 121 3.20 19.74 3.20
C SER A 121 4.58 19.13 3.42
N ALA A 122 5.65 19.90 3.09
CA ALA A 122 7.03 19.49 3.25
C ALA A 122 7.85 20.57 3.96
N GLN A 123 8.82 20.12 4.77
CA GLN A 123 9.75 21.02 5.45
C GLN A 123 11.16 20.39 5.42
N VAL A 124 12.16 21.23 5.31
CA VAL A 124 13.54 20.83 5.53
C VAL A 124 14.03 21.43 6.86
N VAL A 125 14.78 20.65 7.61
CA VAL A 125 15.38 21.05 8.87
C VAL A 125 16.88 21.09 8.71
N GLY A 126 17.51 22.14 9.25
CA GLY A 126 18.98 22.24 9.31
C GLY A 126 19.67 22.75 8.04
N LEU A 127 18.94 23.12 6.97
CA LEU A 127 19.51 23.74 5.79
C LEU A 127 19.05 25.21 5.71
N GLU A 128 20.01 26.12 5.86
CA GLU A 128 19.75 27.55 5.71
C GLU A 128 19.47 27.90 4.23
N GLY A 129 18.53 28.80 4.00
CA GLY A 129 18.20 29.29 2.67
C GLY A 129 17.39 28.36 1.78
N VAL A 130 16.97 27.19 2.29
CA VAL A 130 16.06 26.26 1.61
C VAL A 130 14.75 26.19 2.39
N THR A 131 13.65 26.51 1.74
CA THR A 131 12.30 26.34 2.30
C THR A 131 11.51 25.45 1.36
N LEU A 132 11.00 24.34 1.87
CA LEU A 132 10.04 23.48 1.16
C LEU A 132 8.63 23.89 1.55
N GLN A 133 7.70 23.76 0.62
CA GLN A 133 6.29 24.03 0.80
C GLN A 133 5.48 22.76 0.79
N ASP A 134 5.64 21.96 -0.26
CA ASP A 134 4.84 20.76 -0.46
C ASP A 134 5.65 19.62 -1.09
N TRP A 135 5.07 18.44 -1.02
CA TRP A 135 5.56 17.24 -1.69
C TRP A 135 4.41 16.52 -2.38
N SER A 136 4.73 15.83 -3.45
CA SER A 136 3.83 14.93 -4.17
C SER A 136 4.61 13.78 -4.81
N LEU A 137 3.90 12.84 -5.41
CA LEU A 137 4.48 11.81 -6.26
C LEU A 137 4.07 12.05 -7.71
N ASP A 138 5.03 11.89 -8.62
CA ASP A 138 4.80 11.79 -10.06
C ASP A 138 5.30 10.42 -10.53
N GLY A 139 4.37 9.46 -10.65
CA GLY A 139 4.73 8.06 -10.77
C GLY A 139 5.50 7.59 -9.52
N ASP A 140 6.73 7.10 -9.74
CA ASP A 140 7.64 6.64 -8.68
C ASP A 140 8.61 7.73 -8.19
N ASP A 141 8.47 8.95 -8.67
CA ASP A 141 9.38 10.04 -8.35
C ASP A 141 8.79 10.95 -7.26
N LEU A 142 9.63 11.34 -6.29
CA LEU A 142 9.30 12.32 -5.26
C LEU A 142 9.50 13.72 -5.82
N VAL A 143 8.44 14.51 -5.81
CA VAL A 143 8.43 15.91 -6.23
C VAL A 143 8.37 16.79 -4.98
N LEU A 144 9.33 17.70 -4.84
CA LEU A 144 9.36 18.69 -3.76
C LEU A 144 9.26 20.10 -4.36
N THR A 145 8.40 20.93 -3.79
CA THR A 145 8.30 22.34 -4.16
C THR A 145 9.11 23.17 -3.17
N SER A 146 10.15 23.85 -3.69
CA SER A 146 10.94 24.79 -2.92
C SER A 146 10.49 26.22 -3.21
N VAL A 147 10.38 27.04 -2.18
CA VAL A 147 10.00 28.45 -2.25
C VAL A 147 11.12 29.33 -1.70
N ASP A 148 11.22 30.54 -2.26
CA ASP A 148 12.12 31.56 -1.72
C ASP A 148 11.48 32.17 -0.46
N PRO A 149 12.13 32.10 0.71
CA PRO A 149 11.57 32.65 1.95
C PRO A 149 11.28 34.17 1.86
N ASP A 150 12.04 34.88 1.02
CA ASP A 150 11.86 36.33 0.81
C ASP A 150 10.82 36.66 -0.28
N GLY A 151 10.31 35.67 -1.01
CA GLY A 151 9.35 35.83 -2.10
C GLY A 151 9.91 36.58 -3.34
N LYS A 152 11.24 36.67 -3.46
CA LYS A 152 11.91 37.38 -4.56
C LYS A 152 12.16 36.50 -5.79
N ALA A 153 12.24 35.19 -5.59
CA ALA A 153 12.41 34.22 -6.66
C ALA A 153 11.15 33.34 -6.81
N PRO A 154 10.90 32.82 -8.04
CA PRO A 154 9.78 31.89 -8.25
C PRO A 154 10.05 30.57 -7.52
N SER A 155 8.97 29.86 -7.18
CA SER A 155 9.04 28.49 -6.66
C SER A 155 9.77 27.59 -7.65
N ARG A 156 10.48 26.59 -7.13
CA ARG A 156 11.20 25.59 -7.94
C ARG A 156 10.69 24.20 -7.61
N THR A 157 10.51 23.41 -8.66
CA THR A 157 10.22 21.99 -8.52
C THR A 157 11.51 21.21 -8.51
N LEU A 158 11.70 20.39 -7.49
CA LEU A 158 12.83 19.50 -7.32
C LEU A 158 12.32 18.07 -7.50
N LEU A 159 12.86 17.36 -8.50
CA LEU A 159 12.44 16.00 -8.82
C LEU A 159 13.51 15.02 -8.34
N TYR A 160 13.10 14.02 -7.58
CA TYR A 160 13.95 12.98 -7.02
C TYR A 160 13.41 11.60 -7.37
N LYS A 161 14.23 10.79 -8.01
CA LYS A 161 13.93 9.37 -8.19
C LYS A 161 14.06 8.64 -6.86
N ILE A 162 13.03 7.93 -6.45
CA ILE A 162 13.07 7.04 -5.29
C ILE A 162 13.83 5.78 -5.69
N GLU A 163 15.02 5.55 -5.12
CA GLU A 163 15.82 4.36 -5.35
C GLU A 163 15.50 3.25 -4.33
N ARG A 164 15.10 3.67 -3.13
CA ARG A 164 14.67 2.78 -2.06
C ARG A 164 13.70 3.49 -1.13
N LEU A 165 12.64 2.82 -0.76
CA LEU A 165 11.69 3.27 0.24
C LEU A 165 11.18 2.07 1.04
N ASP A 166 11.39 2.12 2.33
CA ASP A 166 10.83 1.17 3.29
C ASP A 166 10.45 1.88 4.59
N ILE A 167 10.02 1.12 5.59
CA ILE A 167 9.49 1.69 6.84
C ILE A 167 10.50 2.57 7.58
N ASP A 168 11.80 2.30 7.43
CA ASP A 168 12.88 2.97 8.18
C ASP A 168 13.89 3.70 7.26
N SER A 169 13.78 3.56 5.94
CA SER A 169 14.82 3.97 4.99
C SER A 169 14.24 4.63 3.75
N LEU A 170 14.78 5.79 3.37
CA LEU A 170 14.48 6.50 2.13
C LEU A 170 15.79 6.84 1.44
N VAL A 171 15.97 6.36 0.21
CA VAL A 171 17.10 6.74 -0.65
C VAL A 171 16.54 7.37 -1.91
N VAL A 172 16.92 8.61 -2.15
CA VAL A 172 16.50 9.38 -3.34
C VAL A 172 17.70 9.90 -4.11
N ARG A 173 17.55 10.01 -5.42
CA ARG A 173 18.54 10.61 -6.29
C ARG A 173 17.92 11.76 -7.06
N PRO A 174 18.57 12.96 -7.09
CA PRO A 174 18.10 14.06 -7.94
C PRO A 174 17.97 13.59 -9.40
N ALA A 175 16.86 13.97 -10.07
CA ALA A 175 16.65 13.66 -11.49
C ALA A 175 17.72 14.36 -12.38
N GLU A 176 18.15 15.55 -11.95
CA GLU A 176 19.35 16.20 -12.49
C GLU A 176 20.60 15.52 -11.92
N ALA A 177 21.77 15.85 -12.46
CA ALA A 177 23.01 15.23 -12.02
C ALA A 177 23.26 15.44 -10.52
N GLY A 178 23.46 14.34 -9.77
CA GLY A 178 23.72 14.38 -8.34
C GLY A 178 23.97 13.00 -7.75
N ARG A 179 24.49 12.96 -6.52
CA ARG A 179 24.62 11.73 -5.75
C ARG A 179 23.30 11.40 -5.04
N SER A 180 23.09 10.13 -4.77
CA SER A 180 21.96 9.69 -3.95
C SER A 180 22.07 10.23 -2.53
N LEU A 181 20.94 10.62 -1.98
CA LEU A 181 20.76 11.05 -0.60
C LEU A 181 20.07 9.93 0.17
N ALA A 182 20.59 9.59 1.31
CA ALA A 182 20.07 8.52 2.14
C ALA A 182 19.56 9.08 3.48
N PHE A 183 18.34 8.71 3.83
CA PHE A 183 17.68 9.14 5.05
C PHE A 183 17.23 7.94 5.86
N SER A 184 17.20 8.09 7.17
CA SER A 184 16.60 7.17 8.12
C SER A 184 15.37 7.80 8.78
N ARG A 185 14.33 7.00 9.03
CA ARG A 185 13.14 7.49 9.70
C ARG A 185 13.43 7.75 11.18
N GLN A 186 13.02 8.93 11.65
CA GLN A 186 13.00 9.21 13.07
C GLN A 186 11.74 8.61 13.69
N ARG A 187 11.88 7.80 14.70
CA ARG A 187 10.80 7.23 15.53
C ARG A 187 10.44 8.14 16.68
#